data_be710072a48abdbb2962892242faa1fe
#
_entry.id   be710072a48abdbb2962892242faa1fe
#
_cell.length_a   1.000
_cell.length_b   1.000
_cell.length_c   1.000
_cell.angle_alpha   90.00
_cell.angle_beta   90.00
_cell.angle_gamma   90.00
#
_symmetry.space_group_name_H-M   'P 1'
#
loop_
_entity.id
_entity.type
_entity.pdbx_description
1 polymer ?
#
loop_
_entity_poly.entity_id
_entity_poly.type
_entity_poly.pdbx_seq_one_letter_code
_entity_poly.pdbx_strand_id
1 'polypeptide(L)'
;MQQGNGTCIGLVLVSALALSACGGGSSDGADTMTAGAGANSAPAITSQGEVSVAENTTLVLEVAASDAEGDALTFTLSGADASLFSIGESGALSFAAAPDFEGPEDDGGDNVYNLTVFVSDGSERDSLAIVATVTNDDSDDFQLTASAFDTGTAIPLIHACADLGGNNYSPQLSWLNAPSTTDSYALIIDDETAPCGTDANACVHWNLFNIDATVERLVEDVDPATLTDDTGFSDVVEGLTYAGTNDYEGPCPPQGNAHTYYVVLYALSADQPRMTRLDALTRSEFEEAYADNILAQTTITGTFSR
;
A
#
# COMPACT_ATOMS: atom_id res chain seq x y z
N MET A 1 25.04 -37.82 -41.07
CA MET A 1 24.11 -38.96 -40.90
C MET A 1 22.82 -38.33 -40.46
N GLN A 2 22.01 -38.16 -41.41
CA GLN A 2 20.74 -38.80 -41.73
C GLN A 2 19.62 -38.35 -40.77
N GLN A 3 18.71 -37.62 -41.27
CA GLN A 3 17.39 -37.82 -41.93
C GLN A 3 16.30 -37.75 -40.84
N GLY A 4 15.19 -37.08 -40.95
CA GLY A 4 14.43 -36.62 -42.10
C GLY A 4 12.97 -36.91 -41.82
N ASN A 5 12.10 -36.21 -42.48
CA ASN A 5 10.64 -36.42 -42.66
C ASN A 5 9.74 -35.66 -41.67
N GLY A 6 8.90 -34.80 -42.08
CA GLY A 6 8.28 -34.58 -43.38
C GLY A 6 6.77 -34.85 -43.31
N THR A 7 5.97 -33.88 -43.76
CA THR A 7 4.66 -34.04 -44.44
C THR A 7 3.44 -34.17 -43.52
N CYS A 8 2.29 -33.59 -43.72
CA CYS A 8 1.57 -33.15 -44.97
C CYS A 8 0.48 -32.13 -44.64
N ILE A 9 0.31 -31.26 -45.59
CA ILE A 9 -0.82 -30.36 -45.83
C ILE A 9 -2.03 -31.17 -46.27
N GLY A 10 -3.18 -30.92 -45.69
CA GLY A 10 -4.48 -31.47 -46.14
C GLY A 10 -5.47 -30.34 -46.39
N LEU A 11 -5.48 -29.83 -47.60
CA LEU A 11 -6.53 -28.94 -48.12
C LEU A 11 -7.68 -29.79 -48.60
N VAL A 12 -8.88 -29.63 -48.02
CA VAL A 12 -10.13 -30.25 -48.55
C VAL A 12 -11.00 -29.17 -49.14
N LEU A 13 -11.01 -29.12 -50.44
CA LEU A 13 -12.05 -28.47 -51.24
C LEU A 13 -13.26 -29.38 -51.29
N VAL A 14 -14.46 -28.85 -50.97
CA VAL A 14 -15.73 -29.51 -51.29
C VAL A 14 -16.48 -28.64 -52.30
N SER A 15 -16.64 -29.25 -53.48
CA SER A 15 -17.28 -28.69 -54.67
C SER A 15 -18.80 -28.60 -54.51
N ALA A 16 -19.37 -27.52 -55.03
CA ALA A 16 -20.79 -27.31 -55.20
C ALA A 16 -21.36 -28.21 -56.32
N LEU A 17 -22.45 -28.86 -56.04
CA LEU A 17 -23.32 -29.46 -57.07
C LEU A 17 -24.58 -28.61 -57.22
N ALA A 18 -24.74 -28.00 -58.39
CA ALA A 18 -25.96 -27.36 -58.84
C ALA A 18 -26.92 -28.43 -59.42
N LEU A 19 -28.12 -28.47 -58.89
CA LEU A 19 -29.27 -29.15 -59.62
C LEU A 19 -30.26 -28.08 -60.06
N SER A 20 -30.40 -27.99 -61.37
CA SER A 20 -31.42 -27.24 -62.08
C SER A 20 -32.65 -28.07 -62.20
N ALA A 21 -33.79 -27.55 -61.75
CA ALA A 21 -35.12 -28.07 -62.17
C ALA A 21 -36.03 -26.88 -62.48
N CYS A 22 -36.49 -26.86 -63.71
CA CYS A 22 -37.43 -25.91 -64.31
C CYS A 22 -38.88 -26.41 -64.07
N GLY A 23 -39.79 -25.49 -63.74
CA GLY A 23 -41.24 -25.83 -63.71
C GLY A 23 -42.04 -24.60 -63.24
N GLY A 24 -42.77 -23.99 -64.19
CA GLY A 24 -43.43 -22.73 -64.20
C GLY A 24 -44.76 -22.62 -63.42
N GLY A 25 -45.25 -21.38 -63.33
CA GLY A 25 -46.69 -21.06 -63.13
C GLY A 25 -47.01 -19.99 -62.11
N SER A 26 -47.22 -18.80 -62.64
CA SER A 26 -48.20 -17.76 -62.25
C SER A 26 -48.40 -17.21 -60.84
N SER A 27 -48.30 -15.92 -60.83
CA SER A 27 -49.18 -14.87 -60.24
C SER A 27 -49.16 -14.57 -58.76
N ASP A 28 -48.78 -13.33 -58.54
CA ASP A 28 -49.33 -12.34 -57.59
C ASP A 28 -49.19 -12.60 -56.07
N GLY A 29 -48.26 -11.91 -55.52
CA GLY A 29 -48.15 -11.70 -54.11
C GLY A 29 -46.82 -10.96 -53.84
N ALA A 30 -46.88 -9.66 -53.83
CA ALA A 30 -45.75 -8.89 -53.26
C ALA A 30 -45.76 -9.16 -51.75
N ASP A 31 -45.18 -10.28 -51.34
CA ASP A 31 -44.73 -10.46 -49.99
C ASP A 31 -43.47 -9.56 -49.83
N THR A 32 -43.67 -8.37 -49.29
CA THR A 32 -42.66 -7.65 -48.61
C THR A 32 -42.12 -8.60 -47.52
N MET A 33 -41.03 -9.30 -47.86
CA MET A 33 -40.23 -9.94 -46.84
C MET A 33 -39.73 -8.78 -45.96
N THR A 34 -40.42 -8.54 -44.85
CA THR A 34 -39.83 -7.92 -43.68
C THR A 34 -38.60 -8.75 -43.42
N ALA A 35 -37.40 -8.14 -43.65
CA ALA A 35 -36.16 -8.70 -43.14
C ALA A 35 -36.46 -8.99 -41.67
N GLY A 36 -36.50 -10.27 -41.31
CA GLY A 36 -36.62 -10.64 -39.92
C GLY A 36 -35.56 -9.90 -39.17
N ALA A 37 -35.95 -9.13 -38.14
CA ALA A 37 -34.97 -8.59 -37.19
C ALA A 37 -34.08 -9.77 -36.81
N GLY A 38 -32.78 -9.67 -37.05
CA GLY A 38 -31.82 -10.67 -36.64
C GLY A 38 -32.08 -11.02 -35.18
N ALA A 39 -31.89 -12.27 -34.81
CA ALA A 39 -31.98 -12.61 -33.39
C ALA A 39 -30.95 -11.76 -32.65
N ASN A 40 -31.35 -11.12 -31.52
CA ASN A 40 -30.45 -10.38 -30.66
C ASN A 40 -29.34 -11.29 -30.16
N SER A 41 -28.12 -10.79 -30.17
CA SER A 41 -26.95 -11.45 -29.62
C SER A 41 -26.56 -10.75 -28.31
N ALA A 42 -26.05 -11.50 -27.34
CA ALA A 42 -25.53 -10.89 -26.11
C ALA A 42 -24.33 -10.00 -26.44
N PRO A 43 -24.14 -8.87 -25.72
CA PRO A 43 -22.94 -8.09 -25.83
C PRO A 43 -21.71 -8.91 -25.40
N ALA A 44 -20.54 -8.53 -25.85
CA ALA A 44 -19.29 -9.21 -25.54
C ALA A 44 -18.28 -8.26 -24.89
N ILE A 45 -17.79 -8.61 -23.69
CA ILE A 45 -16.69 -7.92 -23.02
C ILE A 45 -15.35 -8.48 -23.56
N THR A 46 -14.44 -7.60 -23.93
CA THR A 46 -13.11 -7.97 -24.46
C THR A 46 -11.95 -7.60 -23.57
N SER A 47 -12.20 -6.88 -22.48
CA SER A 47 -11.19 -6.51 -21.48
C SER A 47 -10.72 -7.71 -20.66
N GLN A 48 -9.52 -7.61 -20.08
CA GLN A 48 -9.02 -8.53 -19.06
C GLN A 48 -9.48 -8.08 -17.67
N GLY A 49 -9.71 -9.04 -16.77
CA GLY A 49 -10.24 -8.78 -15.44
C GLY A 49 -9.18 -8.58 -14.35
N GLU A 50 -7.91 -8.89 -14.64
CA GLU A 50 -6.81 -8.67 -13.67
C GLU A 50 -6.10 -7.35 -13.97
N VAL A 51 -6.01 -6.47 -12.98
CA VAL A 51 -5.40 -5.14 -13.13
C VAL A 51 -4.67 -4.74 -11.85
N SER A 52 -3.51 -4.08 -12.01
CA SER A 52 -2.80 -3.40 -10.91
C SER A 52 -2.98 -1.90 -11.05
N VAL A 53 -3.29 -1.23 -9.95
CA VAL A 53 -3.52 0.21 -9.87
C VAL A 53 -2.64 0.76 -8.76
N ALA A 54 -1.87 1.82 -9.03
CA ALA A 54 -1.18 2.50 -7.94
C ALA A 54 -2.21 3.16 -7.02
N GLU A 55 -1.96 3.16 -5.73
CA GLU A 55 -2.76 3.95 -4.80
C GLU A 55 -2.82 5.44 -5.23
N ASN A 56 -3.68 6.22 -4.61
CA ASN A 56 -3.94 7.61 -4.99
C ASN A 56 -4.46 7.79 -6.44
N THR A 57 -4.75 6.68 -7.15
CA THR A 57 -5.28 6.68 -8.52
C THR A 57 -6.69 6.13 -8.54
N THR A 58 -7.65 6.90 -9.05
CA THR A 58 -9.04 6.45 -9.08
C THR A 58 -9.39 5.59 -10.30
N LEU A 59 -8.81 5.86 -11.49
CA LEU A 59 -9.11 5.08 -12.69
C LEU A 59 -8.50 3.69 -12.60
N VAL A 60 -9.36 2.66 -12.74
CA VAL A 60 -8.95 1.24 -12.71
C VAL A 60 -8.69 0.73 -14.13
N LEU A 61 -9.70 0.76 -14.97
CA LEU A 61 -9.58 0.41 -16.39
C LEU A 61 -10.80 0.89 -17.21
N GLU A 62 -10.62 0.96 -18.51
CA GLU A 62 -11.72 1.11 -19.47
C GLU A 62 -12.20 -0.28 -19.88
N VAL A 63 -13.42 -0.64 -19.46
CA VAL A 63 -14.05 -1.91 -19.83
C VAL A 63 -14.55 -1.81 -21.26
N ALA A 64 -13.87 -2.50 -22.18
CA ALA A 64 -14.25 -2.56 -23.58
C ALA A 64 -15.32 -3.64 -23.78
N ALA A 65 -16.44 -3.26 -24.35
CA ALA A 65 -17.51 -4.15 -24.75
C ALA A 65 -18.08 -3.76 -26.11
N SER A 66 -18.66 -4.70 -26.82
CA SER A 66 -19.28 -4.48 -28.11
C SER A 66 -20.54 -5.34 -28.25
N ASP A 67 -21.49 -4.84 -29.04
CA ASP A 67 -22.67 -5.54 -29.43
C ASP A 67 -22.68 -5.74 -30.94
N ALA A 68 -23.16 -6.93 -31.41
CA ALA A 68 -23.12 -7.29 -32.81
C ALA A 68 -24.15 -6.53 -33.64
N GLU A 69 -25.27 -6.18 -33.03
CA GLU A 69 -26.37 -5.41 -33.62
C GLU A 69 -26.13 -3.90 -33.47
N GLY A 70 -25.20 -3.51 -32.60
CA GLY A 70 -24.86 -2.12 -32.31
C GLY A 70 -25.84 -1.47 -31.32
N ASP A 71 -26.47 -2.28 -30.46
CA ASP A 71 -27.36 -1.80 -29.44
C ASP A 71 -26.63 -1.02 -28.34
N ALA A 72 -27.35 -0.13 -27.65
CA ALA A 72 -26.80 0.68 -26.58
C ALA A 72 -26.48 -0.17 -25.35
N LEU A 73 -25.24 -0.09 -24.89
CA LEU A 73 -24.76 -0.87 -23.75
C LEU A 73 -24.94 -0.11 -22.44
N THR A 74 -25.30 -0.84 -21.39
CA THR A 74 -25.36 -0.35 -20.01
C THR A 74 -24.46 -1.20 -19.13
N PHE A 75 -23.72 -0.53 -18.22
CA PHE A 75 -22.79 -1.17 -17.30
C PHE A 75 -23.33 -1.13 -15.87
N THR A 76 -23.16 -2.22 -15.13
CA THR A 76 -23.48 -2.29 -13.70
C THR A 76 -22.45 -3.11 -12.94
N LEU A 77 -22.32 -2.85 -11.63
CA LEU A 77 -21.36 -3.50 -10.75
C LEU A 77 -22.06 -4.40 -9.73
N SER A 78 -21.38 -5.47 -9.32
CA SER A 78 -21.76 -6.32 -8.20
C SER A 78 -20.50 -7.00 -7.62
N GLY A 79 -20.58 -7.53 -6.41
CA GLY A 79 -19.45 -8.18 -5.71
C GLY A 79 -19.22 -7.56 -4.34
N ALA A 80 -18.28 -8.14 -3.58
CA ALA A 80 -17.99 -7.73 -2.21
C ALA A 80 -17.59 -6.24 -2.16
N ASP A 81 -16.66 -5.85 -3.04
CA ASP A 81 -16.09 -4.50 -3.06
C ASP A 81 -16.78 -3.55 -4.03
N ALA A 82 -17.87 -3.98 -4.70
CA ALA A 82 -18.52 -3.19 -5.76
C ALA A 82 -18.98 -1.78 -5.29
N SER A 83 -19.28 -1.61 -4.00
CA SER A 83 -19.69 -0.32 -3.43
C SER A 83 -18.57 0.72 -3.38
N LEU A 84 -17.32 0.28 -3.46
CA LEU A 84 -16.11 1.13 -3.48
C LEU A 84 -15.79 1.64 -4.88
N PHE A 85 -16.58 1.23 -5.90
CA PHE A 85 -16.35 1.57 -7.31
C PHE A 85 -17.54 2.27 -7.95
N SER A 86 -17.24 2.93 -9.04
CA SER A 86 -18.23 3.47 -10.00
C SER A 86 -17.85 3.05 -11.40
N ILE A 87 -18.86 2.91 -12.29
CA ILE A 87 -18.63 2.66 -13.70
C ILE A 87 -19.44 3.65 -14.53
N GLY A 88 -18.78 4.28 -15.50
CA GLY A 88 -19.39 5.25 -16.41
C GLY A 88 -20.10 4.57 -17.59
N GLU A 89 -20.91 5.33 -18.33
CA GLU A 89 -21.60 4.86 -19.55
C GLU A 89 -20.62 4.41 -20.65
N SER A 90 -19.39 4.92 -20.65
CA SER A 90 -18.32 4.51 -21.56
C SER A 90 -17.62 3.21 -21.16
N GLY A 91 -17.90 2.67 -19.97
CA GLY A 91 -17.18 1.52 -19.41
C GLY A 91 -15.98 1.91 -18.53
N ALA A 92 -15.78 3.20 -18.24
CA ALA A 92 -14.73 3.66 -17.33
C ALA A 92 -15.03 3.19 -15.89
N LEU A 93 -14.28 2.19 -15.41
CA LEU A 93 -14.33 1.68 -14.06
C LEU A 93 -13.34 2.45 -13.20
N SER A 94 -13.81 3.02 -12.10
CA SER A 94 -12.98 3.83 -11.19
C SER A 94 -13.34 3.53 -9.74
N PHE A 95 -12.38 3.67 -8.84
CA PHE A 95 -12.65 3.78 -7.41
C PHE A 95 -13.52 5.02 -7.13
N ALA A 96 -14.43 4.93 -6.17
CA ALA A 96 -15.27 6.04 -5.72
C ALA A 96 -14.44 7.10 -4.93
N ALA A 97 -13.43 6.65 -4.20
CA ALA A 97 -12.36 7.45 -3.61
C ALA A 97 -11.02 6.82 -4.01
N ALA A 98 -9.96 7.61 -4.05
CA ALA A 98 -8.62 7.07 -4.31
C ALA A 98 -8.25 6.07 -3.20
N PRO A 99 -7.78 4.86 -3.53
CA PRO A 99 -7.37 3.89 -2.53
C PRO A 99 -6.06 4.32 -1.85
N ASP A 100 -5.91 3.93 -0.59
CA ASP A 100 -4.73 4.09 0.26
C ASP A 100 -4.20 2.67 0.55
N PHE A 101 -2.94 2.39 0.20
CA PHE A 101 -2.37 1.05 0.34
C PHE A 101 -2.20 0.65 1.81
N GLU A 102 -1.85 1.60 2.69
CA GLU A 102 -1.68 1.41 4.13
C GLU A 102 -3.02 1.26 4.86
N GLY A 103 -4.12 1.75 4.25
CA GLY A 103 -5.47 1.70 4.79
C GLY A 103 -6.46 0.97 3.88
N PRO A 104 -6.26 -0.33 3.55
CA PRO A 104 -7.11 -1.03 2.60
C PRO A 104 -8.56 -1.12 3.06
N GLU A 105 -9.50 -0.75 2.17
CA GLU A 105 -10.95 -0.75 2.43
C GLU A 105 -11.66 -1.97 1.81
N ASP A 106 -10.93 -2.87 1.13
CA ASP A 106 -11.49 -4.10 0.55
C ASP A 106 -12.00 -5.06 1.63
N ASP A 107 -12.92 -5.96 1.27
CA ASP A 107 -13.53 -6.94 2.20
C ASP A 107 -12.50 -7.86 2.86
N GLY A 108 -11.34 -8.07 2.20
CA GLY A 108 -10.21 -8.89 2.69
C GLY A 108 -9.19 -8.11 3.53
N GLY A 109 -9.09 -6.80 3.38
CA GLY A 109 -8.06 -5.95 3.98
C GLY A 109 -6.66 -6.27 3.44
N ASP A 110 -6.55 -6.73 2.18
CA ASP A 110 -5.31 -7.19 1.57
C ASP A 110 -4.95 -6.45 0.26
N ASN A 111 -5.60 -5.30 0.02
CA ASN A 111 -5.43 -4.50 -1.20
C ASN A 111 -5.84 -5.21 -2.50
N VAL A 112 -6.65 -6.28 -2.40
CA VAL A 112 -7.17 -7.04 -3.54
C VAL A 112 -8.70 -6.91 -3.60
N TYR A 113 -9.16 -6.01 -4.45
CA TYR A 113 -10.57 -5.66 -4.62
C TYR A 113 -11.25 -6.59 -5.63
N ASN A 114 -12.34 -7.25 -5.23
CA ASN A 114 -13.05 -8.25 -6.00
C ASN A 114 -14.45 -7.79 -6.37
N LEU A 115 -14.73 -7.63 -7.65
CA LEU A 115 -16.04 -7.24 -8.15
C LEU A 115 -16.35 -7.88 -9.51
N THR A 116 -17.56 -7.72 -9.97
CA THR A 116 -18.03 -8.19 -11.30
C THR A 116 -18.66 -7.02 -12.04
N VAL A 117 -18.19 -6.77 -13.24
CA VAL A 117 -18.82 -5.86 -14.20
C VAL A 117 -19.80 -6.67 -15.05
N PHE A 118 -21.03 -6.17 -15.19
CA PHE A 118 -22.02 -6.65 -16.13
C PHE A 118 -22.23 -5.62 -17.23
N VAL A 119 -22.34 -6.07 -18.45
CA VAL A 119 -22.79 -5.27 -19.59
C VAL A 119 -24.08 -5.85 -20.16
N SER A 120 -25.04 -5.00 -20.47
CA SER A 120 -26.32 -5.39 -21.04
C SER A 120 -26.74 -4.48 -22.18
N ASP A 121 -27.32 -5.05 -23.21
CA ASP A 121 -27.99 -4.41 -24.35
C ASP A 121 -29.49 -4.12 -24.09
N GLY A 122 -29.98 -4.46 -22.88
CA GLY A 122 -31.39 -4.36 -22.48
C GLY A 122 -32.19 -5.66 -22.63
N SER A 123 -31.65 -6.65 -23.32
CA SER A 123 -32.31 -7.98 -23.56
C SER A 123 -31.43 -9.11 -22.99
N GLU A 124 -30.15 -9.08 -23.28
CA GLU A 124 -29.14 -10.04 -22.85
C GLU A 124 -27.99 -9.37 -22.14
N ARG A 125 -27.04 -10.15 -21.60
CA ARG A 125 -25.92 -9.63 -20.86
C ARG A 125 -24.70 -10.53 -20.90
N ASP A 126 -23.52 -9.92 -20.73
CA ASP A 126 -22.26 -10.57 -20.46
C ASP A 126 -21.68 -10.07 -19.11
N SER A 127 -20.66 -10.73 -18.57
CA SER A 127 -20.04 -10.36 -17.31
C SER A 127 -18.55 -10.67 -17.29
N LEU A 128 -17.80 -9.83 -16.59
CA LEU A 128 -16.37 -9.97 -16.35
C LEU A 128 -16.08 -9.84 -14.85
N ALA A 129 -15.44 -10.86 -14.28
CA ALA A 129 -14.86 -10.73 -12.94
C ALA A 129 -13.64 -9.82 -13.01
N ILE A 130 -13.57 -8.87 -12.10
CA ILE A 130 -12.44 -7.94 -11.93
C ILE A 130 -11.73 -8.28 -10.62
N VAL A 131 -10.41 -8.37 -10.69
CA VAL A 131 -9.50 -8.41 -9.56
C VAL A 131 -8.58 -7.20 -9.70
N ALA A 132 -8.83 -6.16 -8.93
CA ALA A 132 -7.99 -4.96 -8.90
C ALA A 132 -7.06 -5.03 -7.69
N THR A 133 -5.75 -5.09 -7.95
CA THR A 133 -4.74 -5.06 -6.89
C THR A 133 -4.18 -3.65 -6.78
N VAL A 134 -4.31 -3.03 -5.62
CA VAL A 134 -3.66 -1.76 -5.31
C VAL A 134 -2.20 -2.00 -4.98
N THR A 135 -1.32 -1.18 -5.54
CA THR A 135 0.14 -1.24 -5.31
C THR A 135 0.58 0.02 -4.58
N ASN A 136 1.48 -0.16 -3.63
CA ASN A 136 2.07 0.92 -2.84
C ASN A 136 2.84 1.92 -3.72
N ASP A 137 2.75 3.20 -3.36
CA ASP A 137 3.58 4.30 -3.85
C ASP A 137 4.32 4.93 -2.66
N ASP A 138 5.52 4.43 -2.36
CA ASP A 138 6.35 4.85 -1.21
C ASP A 138 6.56 6.39 -1.10
N SER A 139 6.04 7.18 -2.03
CA SER A 139 6.26 8.64 -2.05
C SER A 139 5.42 9.41 -1.02
N ASP A 140 4.33 8.82 -0.54
CA ASP A 140 3.43 9.39 0.47
C ASP A 140 3.44 8.64 1.81
N ASP A 141 4.23 7.57 1.94
CA ASP A 141 4.43 6.85 3.18
C ASP A 141 4.99 7.73 4.29
N PHE A 142 4.60 7.42 5.53
CA PHE A 142 5.24 8.01 6.70
C PHE A 142 6.70 7.57 6.77
N GLN A 143 7.63 8.50 6.52
CA GLN A 143 9.05 8.21 6.37
C GLN A 143 9.88 8.86 7.47
N LEU A 144 10.84 8.11 7.99
CA LEU A 144 11.90 8.57 8.90
C LEU A 144 13.25 8.46 8.21
N THR A 145 14.09 9.47 8.37
CA THR A 145 15.46 9.49 7.84
C THR A 145 16.43 9.99 8.89
N ALA A 146 17.66 9.46 8.89
CA ALA A 146 18.79 10.01 9.64
C ALA A 146 19.78 10.66 8.66
N SER A 147 20.27 11.86 8.97
CA SER A 147 21.24 12.53 8.09
C SER A 147 22.63 11.90 8.12
N ALA A 148 22.92 11.14 9.18
CA ALA A 148 24.25 10.59 9.46
C ALA A 148 24.45 9.17 8.91
N PHE A 149 23.38 8.41 8.66
CA PHE A 149 23.43 7.04 8.17
C PHE A 149 22.14 6.66 7.45
N ASP A 150 22.25 5.79 6.46
CA ASP A 150 21.12 5.16 5.80
C ASP A 150 20.69 3.90 6.55
N THR A 151 19.42 3.49 6.39
CA THR A 151 18.90 2.27 7.05
C THR A 151 19.76 1.04 6.72
N GLY A 152 20.06 0.25 7.73
CA GLY A 152 20.91 -0.93 7.64
C GLY A 152 22.43 -0.65 7.56
N THR A 153 22.86 0.61 7.54
CA THR A 153 24.29 0.99 7.48
C THR A 153 24.89 1.28 8.86
N ALA A 154 26.19 1.55 8.90
CA ALA A 154 26.90 1.81 10.16
C ALA A 154 26.56 3.19 10.72
N ILE A 155 26.23 3.25 12.02
CA ILE A 155 26.09 4.49 12.78
C ILE A 155 27.48 5.09 12.97
N PRO A 156 27.68 6.39 12.65
CA PRO A 156 28.99 7.04 12.84
C PRO A 156 29.42 7.10 14.31
N LEU A 157 30.73 7.03 14.54
CA LEU A 157 31.33 7.03 15.88
C LEU A 157 30.91 8.21 16.77
N ILE A 158 30.60 9.36 16.17
CA ILE A 158 30.17 10.56 16.93
C ILE A 158 28.92 10.31 17.77
N HIS A 159 28.03 9.41 17.30
CA HIS A 159 26.80 9.04 18.00
C HIS A 159 27.01 7.92 19.03
N ALA A 160 28.17 7.27 19.05
CA ALA A 160 28.46 6.21 20.01
C ALA A 160 28.83 6.77 21.39
N CYS A 161 28.80 5.90 22.40
CA CYS A 161 29.15 6.23 23.77
C CYS A 161 30.61 6.76 23.91
N ALA A 162 30.85 7.56 24.92
CA ALA A 162 32.17 8.16 25.19
C ALA A 162 33.26 7.11 25.48
N ASP A 163 32.90 5.96 26.04
CA ASP A 163 33.82 4.85 26.33
C ASP A 163 34.45 4.25 25.07
N LEU A 164 33.80 4.38 23.93
CA LEU A 164 34.30 3.98 22.63
C LEU A 164 34.92 5.11 21.82
N GLY A 165 35.01 6.30 22.41
CA GLY A 165 35.57 7.50 21.78
C GLY A 165 34.53 8.29 20.95
N GLY A 166 33.28 8.01 21.12
CA GLY A 166 32.17 8.80 20.58
C GLY A 166 31.87 10.04 21.41
N ASN A 167 30.93 10.84 20.96
CA ASN A 167 30.50 12.06 21.66
C ASN A 167 29.16 11.86 22.39
N ASN A 168 28.49 10.73 22.18
CA ASN A 168 27.14 10.44 22.68
C ASN A 168 26.09 11.43 22.17
N TYR A 169 26.26 11.98 20.97
CA TYR A 169 25.31 12.89 20.35
C TYR A 169 24.16 12.11 19.72
N SER A 170 22.92 12.48 20.01
CA SER A 170 21.77 11.92 19.31
C SER A 170 21.84 12.25 17.81
N PRO A 171 21.47 11.33 16.91
CA PRO A 171 21.51 11.61 15.48
C PRO A 171 20.46 12.66 15.10
N GLN A 172 20.75 13.45 14.06
CA GLN A 172 19.71 14.24 13.42
C GLN A 172 18.73 13.31 12.71
N LEU A 173 17.45 13.45 13.05
CA LEU A 173 16.33 12.72 12.45
C LEU A 173 15.39 13.70 11.76
N SER A 174 14.78 13.28 10.67
CA SER A 174 13.73 14.05 9.97
C SER A 174 12.67 13.10 9.47
N TRP A 175 11.43 13.55 9.45
CA TRP A 175 10.31 12.75 8.96
C TRP A 175 9.35 13.58 8.12
N LEU A 176 8.54 12.88 7.32
CA LEU A 176 7.55 13.47 6.43
C LEU A 176 6.38 12.50 6.25
N ASN A 177 5.30 13.00 5.69
CA ASN A 177 4.10 12.23 5.35
C ASN A 177 3.44 11.54 6.56
N ALA A 178 3.52 12.12 7.75
CA ALA A 178 2.75 11.62 8.88
C ALA A 178 1.25 11.77 8.59
N PRO A 179 0.39 10.84 9.09
CA PRO A 179 -1.05 10.98 8.94
C PRO A 179 -1.56 12.35 9.35
N SER A 180 -2.48 12.93 8.59
CA SER A 180 -2.98 14.30 8.83
C SER A 180 -3.72 14.49 10.16
N THR A 181 -4.07 13.38 10.82
CA THR A 181 -4.71 13.37 12.15
C THR A 181 -3.73 13.17 13.30
N THR A 182 -2.43 13.20 13.03
CA THR A 182 -1.39 13.09 14.06
C THR A 182 -1.47 14.27 15.03
N ASP A 183 -1.52 13.97 16.32
CA ASP A 183 -1.50 14.95 17.43
C ASP A 183 -0.09 15.07 18.04
N SER A 184 0.61 13.94 18.12
CA SER A 184 1.97 13.91 18.67
C SER A 184 2.76 12.72 18.13
N TYR A 185 4.08 12.75 18.40
CA TYR A 185 4.95 11.62 18.08
C TYR A 185 5.57 11.04 19.35
N ALA A 186 5.92 9.74 19.25
CA ALA A 186 6.82 9.07 20.16
C ALA A 186 8.02 8.50 19.37
N LEU A 187 9.23 8.67 19.91
CA LEU A 187 10.46 8.10 19.36
C LEU A 187 11.03 7.09 20.35
N ILE A 188 11.36 5.90 19.86
CA ILE A 188 12.04 4.87 20.65
C ILE A 188 13.26 4.38 19.87
N ILE A 189 14.41 4.38 20.54
CA ILE A 189 15.64 3.77 20.04
C ILE A 189 16.00 2.63 20.98
N ASP A 190 16.07 1.41 20.45
CA ASP A 190 16.44 0.23 21.21
C ASP A 190 17.36 -0.73 20.45
N ASP A 191 17.95 -1.66 21.18
CA ASP A 191 18.85 -2.72 20.69
C ASP A 191 18.38 -4.06 21.25
N GLU A 192 18.09 -5.01 20.37
CA GLU A 192 17.70 -6.37 20.69
C GLU A 192 18.85 -7.38 20.51
N THR A 193 20.07 -6.91 20.23
CA THR A 193 21.24 -7.77 20.05
C THR A 193 21.84 -8.15 21.40
N ALA A 194 22.14 -9.43 21.60
CA ALA A 194 22.74 -9.90 22.86
C ALA A 194 24.01 -9.08 23.26
N PRO A 195 24.16 -8.66 24.52
CA PRO A 195 23.50 -9.15 25.74
C PRO A 195 22.12 -8.57 26.04
N CYS A 196 21.62 -7.61 25.24
CA CYS A 196 20.23 -7.19 25.31
C CYS A 196 19.31 -8.34 24.93
N GLY A 197 18.09 -8.36 25.45
CA GLY A 197 17.06 -9.31 25.07
C GLY A 197 16.22 -8.80 23.92
N THR A 198 15.18 -9.55 23.56
CA THR A 198 14.16 -9.12 22.60
C THR A 198 12.89 -8.63 23.32
N ASP A 199 12.04 -7.93 22.60
CA ASP A 199 10.75 -7.45 23.11
C ASP A 199 10.91 -6.59 24.38
N ALA A 200 10.22 -6.93 25.45
CA ALA A 200 10.28 -6.23 26.75
C ALA A 200 11.67 -6.30 27.44
N ASN A 201 12.64 -7.00 26.89
CA ASN A 201 14.00 -7.09 27.41
C ASN A 201 15.01 -6.37 26.50
N ALA A 202 14.58 -5.64 25.49
CA ALA A 202 15.46 -4.83 24.66
C ALA A 202 16.18 -3.75 25.51
N CYS A 203 17.39 -3.40 25.11
CA CYS A 203 18.09 -2.28 25.71
C CYS A 203 17.58 -0.97 25.10
N VAL A 204 16.85 -0.20 25.88
CA VAL A 204 16.35 1.12 25.47
C VAL A 204 17.51 2.12 25.50
N HIS A 205 17.80 2.72 24.37
CA HIS A 205 18.86 3.70 24.19
C HIS A 205 18.35 5.15 24.26
N TRP A 206 17.09 5.37 23.86
CA TRP A 206 16.46 6.68 23.96
C TRP A 206 14.94 6.56 23.79
N ASN A 207 14.19 7.30 24.59
CA ASN A 207 12.74 7.43 24.45
C ASN A 207 12.37 8.90 24.52
N LEU A 208 11.63 9.39 23.52
CA LEU A 208 10.97 10.69 23.57
C LEU A 208 9.48 10.49 23.37
N PHE A 209 8.67 11.12 24.21
CA PHE A 209 7.22 11.07 24.15
C PHE A 209 6.63 12.47 24.12
N ASN A 210 5.40 12.60 23.64
CA ASN A 210 4.68 13.87 23.51
C ASN A 210 5.41 14.90 22.62
N ILE A 211 6.14 14.46 21.60
CA ILE A 211 6.70 15.35 20.58
C ILE A 211 5.52 15.94 19.83
N ASP A 212 5.40 17.27 19.79
CA ASP A 212 4.29 17.95 19.13
C ASP A 212 4.24 17.65 17.63
N ALA A 213 3.02 17.54 17.05
CA ALA A 213 2.83 17.22 15.63
C ALA A 213 3.45 18.24 14.67
N THR A 214 3.73 19.46 15.13
CA THR A 214 4.41 20.50 14.33
C THR A 214 5.91 20.30 14.20
N VAL A 215 6.49 19.38 14.99
CA VAL A 215 7.90 19.02 14.91
C VAL A 215 8.10 18.01 13.78
N GLU A 216 8.92 18.35 12.80
CA GLU A 216 9.22 17.50 11.65
C GLU A 216 10.67 16.99 11.65
N ARG A 217 11.45 17.35 12.67
CA ARG A 217 12.85 16.94 12.80
C ARG A 217 13.40 17.12 14.21
N LEU A 218 14.37 16.29 14.55
CA LEU A 218 15.30 16.48 15.67
C LEU A 218 16.67 16.86 15.12
N VAL A 219 17.29 17.91 15.64
CA VAL A 219 18.68 18.26 15.28
C VAL A 219 19.65 17.29 15.96
N GLU A 220 20.88 17.21 15.47
CA GLU A 220 21.93 16.44 16.16
C GLU A 220 22.14 17.01 17.57
N ASP A 221 22.31 16.13 18.55
CA ASP A 221 22.50 16.50 19.97
C ASP A 221 21.38 17.42 20.49
N VAL A 222 20.13 17.09 20.13
CA VAL A 222 18.96 17.90 20.51
C VAL A 222 18.75 17.89 22.02
N ASP A 223 18.47 19.07 22.58
CA ASP A 223 17.89 19.19 23.93
C ASP A 223 16.37 19.08 23.81
N PRO A 224 15.71 18.00 24.29
CA PRO A 224 14.28 17.81 24.18
C PRO A 224 13.43 18.94 24.78
N ALA A 225 13.95 19.67 25.75
CA ALA A 225 13.30 20.85 26.33
C ALA A 225 13.12 22.00 25.31
N THR A 226 13.84 21.96 24.19
CA THR A 226 13.70 22.94 23.09
C THR A 226 12.63 22.58 22.07
N LEU A 227 12.06 21.37 22.13
CA LEU A 227 10.99 20.92 21.25
C LEU A 227 9.66 21.45 21.79
N THR A 228 9.20 22.56 21.23
CA THR A 228 8.00 23.26 21.71
C THR A 228 6.88 23.18 20.68
N ASP A 229 5.64 23.24 21.16
CA ASP A 229 4.46 23.47 20.34
C ASP A 229 4.41 24.90 19.77
N ASP A 230 3.38 25.22 19.00
CA ASP A 230 3.14 26.55 18.43
C ASP A 230 3.01 27.68 19.47
N THR A 231 2.74 27.33 20.73
CA THR A 231 2.63 28.27 21.85
C THR A 231 3.97 28.52 22.54
N GLY A 232 5.01 27.79 22.16
CA GLY A 232 6.35 27.82 22.75
C GLY A 232 6.47 27.01 24.04
N PHE A 233 5.52 26.10 24.27
CA PHE A 233 5.55 25.18 25.41
C PHE A 233 6.07 23.79 24.97
N SER A 234 6.90 23.16 25.80
CA SER A 234 7.33 21.76 25.62
C SER A 234 6.77 20.90 26.74
N ASP A 235 6.06 19.85 26.36
CA ASP A 235 5.66 18.77 27.25
C ASP A 235 6.33 17.43 26.89
N VAL A 236 7.41 17.49 26.12
CA VAL A 236 8.22 16.32 25.77
C VAL A 236 8.76 15.67 27.06
N VAL A 237 8.60 14.36 27.13
CA VAL A 237 9.09 13.52 28.21
C VAL A 237 10.19 12.61 27.70
N GLU A 238 11.36 12.65 28.32
CA GLU A 238 12.39 11.65 28.14
C GLU A 238 12.20 10.49 29.10
N GLY A 239 12.04 9.28 28.54
CA GLY A 239 12.01 8.06 29.33
C GLY A 239 13.41 7.63 29.78
N LEU A 240 13.47 6.74 30.76
CA LEU A 240 14.74 6.14 31.20
C LEU A 240 15.33 5.23 30.11
N THR A 241 16.63 5.23 30.01
CA THR A 241 17.40 4.29 29.18
C THR A 241 17.78 3.04 29.98
N TYR A 242 18.38 2.06 29.33
CA TYR A 242 18.93 0.88 29.99
C TYR A 242 20.00 1.22 31.03
N ALA A 243 20.67 2.36 30.90
CA ALA A 243 21.65 2.87 31.86
C ALA A 243 21.02 3.57 33.07
N GLY A 244 19.70 3.79 33.05
CA GLY A 244 18.95 4.48 34.10
C GLY A 244 19.06 6.00 34.06
N THR A 245 19.41 6.56 32.92
CA THR A 245 19.45 7.99 32.62
C THR A 245 18.26 8.41 31.78
N ASN A 246 17.99 9.71 31.70
CA ASN A 246 16.97 10.29 30.82
C ASN A 246 17.60 11.04 29.65
N ASP A 247 18.72 10.56 29.16
CA ASP A 247 19.48 11.14 28.05
C ASP A 247 19.67 10.10 26.96
N TYR A 248 20.00 10.54 25.75
CA TYR A 248 20.42 9.64 24.69
C TYR A 248 21.66 8.84 25.12
N GLU A 249 21.56 7.51 25.02
CA GLU A 249 22.68 6.60 25.25
C GLU A 249 23.10 6.00 23.91
N GLY A 250 24.22 6.49 23.38
CA GLY A 250 24.74 6.01 22.09
C GLY A 250 25.15 4.56 22.09
N PRO A 251 25.30 3.96 20.90
CA PRO A 251 25.80 2.61 20.74
C PRO A 251 27.04 2.33 21.55
N CYS A 252 26.99 1.33 22.44
CA CYS A 252 28.09 0.93 23.32
C CYS A 252 28.21 -0.60 23.44
N PRO A 253 28.23 -1.34 22.30
CA PRO A 253 28.21 -2.79 22.35
C PRO A 253 29.50 -3.35 22.95
N PRO A 254 29.45 -4.53 23.58
CA PRO A 254 30.64 -5.26 23.96
C PRO A 254 31.45 -5.66 22.72
N GLN A 255 32.68 -6.04 22.91
CA GLN A 255 33.51 -6.54 21.82
C GLN A 255 32.91 -7.82 21.23
N GLY A 256 32.70 -7.88 19.92
CA GLY A 256 32.09 -9.04 19.27
C GLY A 256 31.36 -8.68 17.96
N ASN A 257 30.15 -9.18 17.83
CA ASN A 257 29.31 -8.94 16.64
C ASN A 257 28.82 -7.50 16.62
N ALA A 258 28.47 -7.03 15.41
CA ALA A 258 27.74 -5.77 15.26
C ALA A 258 26.34 -5.90 15.91
N HIS A 259 25.94 -4.86 16.63
CA HIS A 259 24.59 -4.71 17.13
C HIS A 259 23.74 -3.92 16.13
N THR A 260 22.45 -4.20 16.12
CA THR A 260 21.46 -3.46 15.31
C THR A 260 20.62 -2.62 16.24
N TYR A 261 20.55 -1.34 15.93
CA TYR A 261 19.76 -0.33 16.64
C TYR A 261 18.56 0.02 15.80
N TYR A 262 17.38 -0.13 16.39
CA TYR A 262 16.10 0.24 15.77
C TYR A 262 15.75 1.66 16.23
N VAL A 263 15.48 2.53 15.28
CA VAL A 263 14.96 3.88 15.51
C VAL A 263 13.55 3.90 14.98
N VAL A 264 12.56 3.94 15.86
CA VAL A 264 11.15 3.88 15.49
C VAL A 264 10.46 5.16 15.92
N LEU A 265 9.74 5.77 14.98
CA LEU A 265 8.91 6.94 15.21
C LEU A 265 7.45 6.54 15.01
N TYR A 266 6.62 6.84 16.00
CA TYR A 266 5.18 6.58 16.00
C TYR A 266 4.42 7.89 15.87
N ALA A 267 3.44 7.93 14.98
CA ALA A 267 2.44 9.00 14.88
C ALA A 267 1.21 8.61 15.71
N LEU A 268 0.76 9.49 16.59
CA LEU A 268 -0.24 9.18 17.60
C LEU A 268 -1.47 10.09 17.49
N SER A 269 -2.65 9.52 17.78
CA SER A 269 -3.93 10.26 17.81
C SER A 269 -4.09 11.13 19.05
N ALA A 270 -4.97 12.12 18.98
CA ALA A 270 -5.27 13.06 20.08
C ALA A 270 -5.89 12.40 21.32
N ASP A 271 -6.48 11.21 21.18
CA ASP A 271 -7.15 10.51 22.28
C ASP A 271 -6.18 9.79 23.23
N GLN A 272 -4.88 9.79 22.91
CA GLN A 272 -3.90 9.15 23.77
C GLN A 272 -3.70 9.94 25.09
N PRO A 273 -3.54 9.24 26.22
CA PRO A 273 -3.08 9.88 27.46
C PRO A 273 -1.66 10.43 27.27
N ARG A 274 -1.45 11.72 27.58
CA ARG A 274 -0.09 12.29 27.58
C ARG A 274 0.83 11.49 28.51
N MET A 275 1.99 11.12 28.02
CA MET A 275 3.00 10.42 28.82
C MET A 275 3.51 11.34 29.93
N THR A 276 3.51 10.81 31.14
CA THR A 276 4.03 11.49 32.33
C THR A 276 5.07 10.65 33.07
N ARG A 277 5.38 9.46 32.53
CA ARG A 277 6.27 8.50 33.15
C ARG A 277 7.68 8.64 32.61
N LEU A 278 8.63 8.40 33.49
CA LEU A 278 10.07 8.39 33.17
C LEU A 278 10.62 6.96 33.05
N ASP A 279 9.75 5.95 32.99
CA ASP A 279 10.20 4.57 32.86
C ASP A 279 10.72 4.30 31.45
N ALA A 280 11.72 3.43 31.32
CA ALA A 280 12.13 2.90 30.03
C ALA A 280 10.96 2.09 29.44
N LEU A 281 10.59 2.39 28.21
CA LEU A 281 9.64 1.57 27.43
C LEU A 281 10.35 1.05 26.19
N THR A 282 10.34 -0.26 26.04
CA THR A 282 10.74 -0.89 24.78
C THR A 282 9.67 -0.67 23.71
N ARG A 283 10.00 -0.89 22.46
CA ARG A 283 9.01 -0.82 21.36
C ARG A 283 7.79 -1.69 21.64
N SER A 284 8.00 -2.96 22.01
CA SER A 284 6.90 -3.90 22.27
C SER A 284 6.00 -3.47 23.42
N GLU A 285 6.57 -2.93 24.51
CA GLU A 285 5.78 -2.41 25.64
C GLU A 285 4.97 -1.16 25.23
N PHE A 286 5.55 -0.30 24.40
CA PHE A 286 4.87 0.87 23.89
C PHE A 286 3.74 0.48 22.93
N GLU A 287 3.99 -0.40 21.98
CA GLU A 287 3.01 -0.89 21.01
C GLU A 287 1.84 -1.61 21.70
N GLU A 288 2.10 -2.40 22.75
CA GLU A 288 1.03 -3.03 23.54
C GLU A 288 0.20 -1.98 24.29
N ALA A 289 0.84 -0.97 24.87
CA ALA A 289 0.17 0.03 25.70
C ALA A 289 -0.63 1.06 24.88
N TYR A 290 -0.23 1.34 23.66
CA TYR A 290 -0.77 2.42 22.81
C TYR A 290 -1.32 1.91 21.47
N ALA A 291 -1.60 0.60 21.33
CA ALA A 291 -2.08 -0.02 20.09
C ALA A 291 -3.26 0.73 19.44
N ASP A 292 -4.24 1.17 20.26
CA ASP A 292 -5.42 1.88 19.78
C ASP A 292 -5.17 3.35 19.40
N ASN A 293 -3.98 3.88 19.71
CA ASN A 293 -3.61 5.27 19.47
C ASN A 293 -2.56 5.47 18.37
N ILE A 294 -1.87 4.39 17.99
CA ILE A 294 -0.88 4.45 16.91
C ILE A 294 -1.61 4.55 15.57
N LEU A 295 -1.42 5.68 14.88
CA LEU A 295 -1.97 5.92 13.54
C LEU A 295 -1.07 5.33 12.47
N ALA A 296 0.25 5.48 12.64
CA ALA A 296 1.27 4.95 11.76
C ALA A 296 2.60 4.86 12.50
N GLN A 297 3.53 4.06 11.98
CA GLN A 297 4.91 3.99 12.45
C GLN A 297 5.88 3.88 11.28
N THR A 298 7.09 4.36 11.51
CA THR A 298 8.19 4.24 10.54
C THR A 298 9.47 3.89 11.25
N THR A 299 10.31 3.08 10.59
CA THR A 299 11.51 2.50 11.21
C THR A 299 12.72 2.64 10.31
N ILE A 300 13.80 3.11 10.88
CA ILE A 300 15.14 2.94 10.29
C ILE A 300 16.01 2.12 11.23
N THR A 301 17.02 1.46 10.68
CA THR A 301 17.98 0.70 11.48
C THR A 301 19.39 1.19 11.23
N GLY A 302 20.20 1.15 12.27
CA GLY A 302 21.64 1.39 12.14
C GLY A 302 22.43 0.26 12.79
N THR A 303 23.65 0.03 12.34
CA THR A 303 24.53 -0.98 12.94
C THR A 303 25.73 -0.32 13.59
N PHE A 304 26.23 -0.89 14.69
CA PHE A 304 27.47 -0.46 15.32
C PHE A 304 28.24 -1.65 15.88
N SER A 305 29.54 -1.65 15.69
CA SER A 305 30.45 -2.67 16.24
C SER A 305 31.67 -1.99 16.89
N ARG A 306 32.20 -2.62 17.92
CA ARG A 306 33.41 -2.21 18.61
C ARG A 306 34.68 -2.77 17.96
#